data_abacb46dd686ef0d3416d80fc9765e7b
#
_entry.id   abacb46dd686ef0d3416d80fc9765e7b
#
_cell.length_a   1.000
_cell.length_b   1.000
_cell.length_c   1.000
_cell.angle_alpha   90.00
_cell.angle_beta   90.00
_cell.angle_gamma   90.00
#
_symmetry.space_group_name_H-M   'P 1'
#
loop_
_entity.id
_entity.type
_entity.pdbx_description
1 polymer ?
#
loop_
_entity_poly.entity_id
_entity_poly.type
_entity_poly.pdbx_seq_one_letter_code
_entity_poly.pdbx_strand_id
1 'polypeptide(L)'
;MPDDFRRLEPHFDRLGRLSGGRLDQLARVADKNPPVLQARDRFGRDEDWIDYHSSYRDMEVIAFGDFQFHAMSHRAGTLGMNRPLPAVAKYALQYLFVQAEFGLMCPISVTDTSIHLIRKFASPELRDYLLPKMLSGDLATMWKGTQFMTERAGGSDVGAIETVARKVDGNWRLSGDKWFCSHADADVALLLARPEGAPAGTKGLALFAMPRRLKDGSRNAYRIVRLKDKLGTRSMASGEILLEARWPISSVRPTRASNR
;
A
#
# COMPACT_ATOMS: atom_id res chain seq x y z
N MET A 1 7.27 -26.55 -13.56
CA MET A 1 7.53 -26.50 -12.10
C MET A 1 8.98 -26.87 -11.74
N PRO A 2 9.59 -28.02 -12.12
CA PRO A 2 11.00 -28.30 -11.78
C PRO A 2 11.99 -27.26 -12.31
N ASP A 3 11.77 -26.74 -13.51
CA ASP A 3 12.64 -25.75 -14.15
C ASP A 3 12.52 -24.35 -13.52
N ASP A 4 11.32 -23.96 -13.06
CA ASP A 4 11.13 -22.72 -12.33
C ASP A 4 11.88 -22.76 -10.99
N PHE A 5 11.83 -23.89 -10.28
CA PHE A 5 12.54 -24.05 -9.02
C PHE A 5 14.04 -23.90 -9.21
N ARG A 6 14.65 -24.59 -10.19
CA ARG A 6 16.09 -24.46 -10.48
C ARG A 6 16.51 -23.02 -10.79
N ARG A 7 15.66 -22.27 -11.51
CA ARG A 7 15.93 -20.85 -11.82
C ARG A 7 15.83 -19.97 -10.57
N LEU A 8 14.94 -20.29 -9.65
CA LEU A 8 14.68 -19.49 -8.44
C LEU A 8 15.58 -19.90 -7.26
N GLU A 9 16.19 -21.08 -7.28
CA GLU A 9 17.03 -21.58 -6.20
C GLU A 9 18.14 -20.60 -5.77
N PRO A 10 18.90 -19.95 -6.66
CA PRO A 10 19.88 -18.94 -6.27
C PRO A 10 19.26 -17.73 -5.54
N HIS A 11 18.01 -17.39 -5.87
CA HIS A 11 17.28 -16.29 -5.22
C HIS A 11 16.78 -16.69 -3.83
N PHE A 12 16.35 -17.95 -3.65
CA PHE A 12 16.01 -18.49 -2.33
C PHE A 12 17.24 -18.50 -1.42
N ASP A 13 18.36 -18.99 -1.92
CA ASP A 13 19.63 -18.99 -1.19
C ASP A 13 20.11 -17.59 -0.82
N ARG A 14 20.04 -16.65 -1.78
CA ARG A 14 20.39 -15.24 -1.53
C ARG A 14 19.50 -14.65 -0.45
N LEU A 15 18.19 -14.87 -0.53
CA LEU A 15 17.25 -14.33 0.44
C LEU A 15 17.43 -14.98 1.81
N GLY A 16 17.64 -16.29 1.87
CA GLY A 16 17.94 -17.02 3.11
C GLY A 16 19.16 -16.44 3.83
N ARG A 17 20.26 -16.20 3.10
CA ARG A 17 21.46 -15.56 3.66
C ARG A 17 21.18 -14.13 4.15
N LEU A 18 20.39 -13.37 3.40
CA LEU A 18 20.00 -12.01 3.84
C LEU A 18 19.14 -12.05 5.10
N SER A 19 18.15 -12.94 5.16
CA SER A 19 17.24 -13.07 6.31
C SER A 19 17.94 -13.57 7.57
N GLY A 20 18.94 -14.45 7.43
CA GLY A 20 19.78 -14.90 8.55
C GLY A 20 20.94 -13.96 8.88
N GLY A 21 21.07 -12.82 8.22
CA GLY A 21 22.21 -11.92 8.36
C GLY A 21 21.84 -10.45 8.30
N ARG A 22 22.17 -9.78 7.17
CA ARG A 22 22.00 -8.31 7.05
C ARG A 22 20.55 -7.85 7.24
N LEU A 23 19.57 -8.56 6.73
CA LEU A 23 18.16 -8.16 6.85
C LEU A 23 17.71 -8.20 8.31
N ASP A 24 18.07 -9.24 9.08
CA ASP A 24 17.81 -9.31 10.52
C ASP A 24 18.48 -8.18 11.30
N GLN A 25 19.72 -7.84 10.96
CA GLN A 25 20.42 -6.71 11.59
C GLN A 25 19.70 -5.38 11.32
N LEU A 26 19.29 -5.13 10.07
CA LEU A 26 18.55 -3.93 9.68
C LEU A 26 17.20 -3.87 10.39
N ALA A 27 16.47 -4.98 10.46
CA ALA A 27 15.18 -5.10 11.12
C ALA A 27 15.27 -4.77 12.63
N ARG A 28 16.27 -5.29 13.32
CA ARG A 28 16.51 -4.98 14.75
C ARG A 28 16.81 -3.51 15.00
N VAL A 29 17.51 -2.84 14.07
CA VAL A 29 17.77 -1.40 14.17
C VAL A 29 16.50 -0.61 13.88
N ALA A 30 15.75 -0.97 12.82
CA ALA A 30 14.50 -0.28 12.46
C ALA A 30 13.43 -0.41 13.54
N ASP A 31 13.33 -1.57 14.21
CA ASP A 31 12.37 -1.77 15.31
C ASP A 31 12.63 -0.84 16.51
N LYS A 32 13.92 -0.55 16.78
CA LYS A 32 14.32 0.38 17.84
C LYS A 32 14.22 1.85 17.44
N ASN A 33 14.09 2.14 16.16
CA ASN A 33 13.99 3.47 15.59
C ASN A 33 12.71 3.59 14.75
N PRO A 34 11.54 3.61 15.40
CA PRO A 34 10.25 3.66 14.70
C PRO A 34 10.11 4.95 13.90
N PRO A 35 9.26 4.95 12.85
CA PRO A 35 9.04 6.12 12.03
C PRO A 35 8.46 7.29 12.83
N VAL A 36 8.84 8.52 12.45
CA VAL A 36 8.42 9.76 13.11
C VAL A 36 7.61 10.60 12.13
N LEU A 37 6.43 11.04 12.54
CA LEU A 37 5.60 11.94 11.75
C LEU A 37 6.09 13.38 11.89
N GLN A 38 6.44 14.00 10.78
CA GLN A 38 6.66 15.43 10.63
C GLN A 38 5.38 16.05 10.06
N ALA A 39 4.47 16.46 10.94
CA ALA A 39 3.15 16.95 10.53
C ALA A 39 3.21 18.30 9.80
N ARG A 40 4.21 19.12 10.13
CA ARG A 40 4.37 20.48 9.58
C ARG A 40 5.80 20.78 9.20
N ASP A 41 5.96 21.64 8.19
CA ASP A 41 7.26 22.21 7.84
C ASP A 41 7.67 23.31 8.84
N ARG A 42 8.88 23.86 8.67
CA ARG A 42 9.41 24.96 9.50
C ARG A 42 8.59 26.25 9.44
N PHE A 43 7.67 26.40 8.51
CA PHE A 43 6.79 27.54 8.36
C PHE A 43 5.36 27.27 8.86
N GLY A 44 5.12 26.10 9.48
CA GLY A 44 3.81 25.69 10.00
C GLY A 44 2.83 25.17 8.93
N ARG A 45 3.27 24.96 7.68
CA ARG A 45 2.43 24.38 6.64
C ARG A 45 2.34 22.87 6.80
N ASP A 46 1.18 22.30 6.46
CA ASP A 46 0.96 20.85 6.54
C ASP A 46 1.88 20.11 5.58
N GLU A 47 2.67 19.18 6.10
CA GLU A 47 3.63 18.37 5.34
C GLU A 47 3.28 16.89 5.41
N ASP A 48 2.92 16.39 6.59
CA ASP A 48 2.62 14.98 6.86
C ASP A 48 3.68 14.03 6.26
N TRP A 49 4.94 14.37 6.44
CA TRP A 49 6.05 13.56 6.02
C TRP A 49 6.42 12.57 7.13
N ILE A 50 6.76 11.35 6.74
CA ILE A 50 7.20 10.33 7.68
C ILE A 50 8.71 10.12 7.52
N ASP A 51 9.42 10.37 8.61
CA ASP A 51 10.85 10.10 8.70
C ASP A 51 11.08 8.64 9.10
N TYR A 52 11.70 7.88 8.21
CA TYR A 52 12.10 6.51 8.46
C TYR A 52 13.60 6.43 8.67
N HIS A 53 14.02 5.62 9.62
CA HIS A 53 15.44 5.33 9.81
C HIS A 53 16.06 4.70 8.54
N SER A 54 17.34 4.98 8.28
CA SER A 54 18.07 4.48 7.10
C SER A 54 18.01 2.95 6.97
N SER A 55 18.03 2.21 8.08
CA SER A 55 17.88 0.76 8.07
C SER A 55 16.57 0.29 7.44
N TYR A 56 15.46 1.02 7.65
CA TYR A 56 14.19 0.71 6.99
C TYR A 56 14.30 0.96 5.47
N ARG A 57 14.94 2.06 5.07
CA ARG A 57 15.18 2.36 3.65
C ARG A 57 16.06 1.33 2.97
N ASP A 58 17.10 0.85 3.66
CA ASP A 58 17.94 -0.26 3.16
C ASP A 58 17.14 -1.55 2.96
N MET A 59 16.19 -1.85 3.85
CA MET A 59 15.28 -2.99 3.69
C MET A 59 14.31 -2.81 2.51
N GLU A 60 13.84 -1.58 2.26
CA GLU A 60 13.03 -1.27 1.06
C GLU A 60 13.83 -1.52 -0.24
N VAL A 61 15.12 -1.19 -0.28
CA VAL A 61 16.01 -1.51 -1.42
C VAL A 61 16.01 -3.03 -1.67
N ILE A 62 16.18 -3.83 -0.64
CA ILE A 62 16.15 -5.30 -0.77
C ILE A 62 14.77 -5.75 -1.27
N ALA A 63 13.68 -5.27 -0.66
CA ALA A 63 12.35 -5.81 -0.89
C ALA A 63 11.73 -5.33 -2.21
N PHE A 64 11.73 -4.04 -2.46
CA PHE A 64 11.10 -3.43 -3.64
C PHE A 64 12.07 -3.31 -4.82
N GLY A 65 13.36 -3.06 -4.57
CA GLY A 65 14.40 -2.95 -5.59
C GLY A 65 14.89 -4.32 -6.06
N ASP A 66 15.58 -5.05 -5.20
CA ASP A 66 16.28 -6.29 -5.58
C ASP A 66 15.32 -7.44 -5.90
N PHE A 67 14.39 -7.72 -4.98
CA PHE A 67 13.43 -8.82 -5.12
C PHE A 67 12.13 -8.44 -5.82
N GLN A 68 11.77 -7.17 -5.81
CA GLN A 68 10.55 -6.64 -6.45
C GLN A 68 9.29 -7.42 -6.04
N PHE A 69 9.13 -7.71 -4.75
CA PHE A 69 8.01 -8.50 -4.21
C PHE A 69 6.64 -8.01 -4.66
N HIS A 70 6.45 -6.69 -4.79
CA HIS A 70 5.21 -6.06 -5.25
C HIS A 70 4.85 -6.40 -6.70
N ALA A 71 5.85 -6.71 -7.54
CA ALA A 71 5.68 -6.91 -8.97
C ALA A 71 5.71 -8.39 -9.40
N MET A 72 6.17 -9.30 -8.52
CA MET A 72 6.40 -10.72 -8.84
C MET A 72 5.20 -11.41 -9.47
N SER A 73 3.97 -11.12 -9.02
CA SER A 73 2.73 -11.74 -9.52
C SER A 73 2.14 -11.01 -10.72
N HIS A 74 2.74 -9.90 -11.14
CA HIS A 74 2.10 -8.96 -12.05
C HIS A 74 2.81 -8.80 -13.38
N ARG A 75 4.09 -9.05 -13.45
CA ARG A 75 4.86 -8.89 -14.68
C ARG A 75 5.98 -9.92 -14.82
N ALA A 76 6.39 -10.17 -16.04
CA ALA A 76 7.63 -10.85 -16.34
C ALA A 76 8.86 -9.98 -16.00
N GLY A 77 10.03 -10.59 -16.00
CA GLY A 77 11.32 -9.94 -15.75
C GLY A 77 11.76 -9.95 -14.28
N THR A 78 10.85 -10.14 -13.33
CA THR A 78 11.20 -10.24 -11.91
C THR A 78 12.04 -11.49 -11.66
N LEU A 79 13.19 -11.31 -11.01
CA LEU A 79 14.16 -12.38 -10.73
C LEU A 79 14.57 -13.18 -12.01
N GLY A 80 14.64 -12.52 -13.17
CA GLY A 80 15.00 -13.14 -14.44
C GLY A 80 13.94 -14.09 -15.02
N MET A 81 12.74 -14.16 -14.44
CA MET A 81 11.67 -15.01 -14.96
C MET A 81 10.98 -14.39 -16.17
N ASN A 82 10.73 -15.17 -17.20
CA ASN A 82 10.05 -14.73 -18.43
C ASN A 82 8.52 -14.61 -18.30
N ARG A 83 7.96 -14.87 -17.13
CA ARG A 83 6.54 -14.76 -16.78
C ARG A 83 6.38 -14.33 -15.33
N PRO A 84 5.19 -13.88 -14.90
CA PRO A 84 4.90 -13.67 -13.48
C PRO A 84 5.20 -14.93 -12.66
N LEU A 85 5.73 -14.75 -11.45
CA LEU A 85 6.03 -15.85 -10.55
C LEU A 85 4.73 -16.59 -10.15
N PRO A 86 4.77 -17.93 -10.08
CA PRO A 86 3.69 -18.70 -9.45
C PRO A 86 3.52 -18.29 -7.99
N ALA A 87 2.27 -18.31 -7.51
CA ALA A 87 1.94 -17.91 -6.13
C ALA A 87 2.78 -18.64 -5.08
N VAL A 88 2.99 -19.96 -5.27
CA VAL A 88 3.79 -20.77 -4.33
C VAL A 88 5.25 -20.26 -4.23
N ALA A 89 5.87 -19.87 -5.34
CA ALA A 89 7.23 -19.36 -5.34
C ALA A 89 7.31 -17.98 -4.66
N LYS A 90 6.38 -17.09 -4.99
CA LYS A 90 6.27 -15.78 -4.35
C LYS A 90 6.11 -15.92 -2.84
N TYR A 91 5.16 -16.72 -2.37
CA TYR A 91 4.92 -16.87 -0.94
C TYR A 91 6.04 -17.59 -0.20
N ALA A 92 6.77 -18.50 -0.86
CA ALA A 92 7.98 -19.09 -0.29
C ALA A 92 9.09 -18.04 -0.07
N LEU A 93 9.30 -17.14 -1.04
CA LEU A 93 10.22 -16.02 -0.86
C LEU A 93 9.75 -15.06 0.24
N GLN A 94 8.45 -14.72 0.27
CA GLN A 94 7.90 -13.89 1.35
C GLN A 94 8.07 -14.56 2.72
N TYR A 95 7.87 -15.87 2.81
CA TYR A 95 8.08 -16.64 4.04
C TYR A 95 9.52 -16.52 4.55
N LEU A 96 10.52 -16.58 3.67
CA LEU A 96 11.93 -16.35 4.05
C LEU A 96 12.15 -14.91 4.54
N PHE A 97 11.59 -13.93 3.84
CA PHE A 97 11.75 -12.52 4.21
C PHE A 97 11.17 -12.21 5.60
N VAL A 98 9.97 -12.74 5.90
CA VAL A 98 9.30 -12.44 7.18
C VAL A 98 9.95 -13.11 8.39
N GLN A 99 10.89 -14.05 8.20
CA GLN A 99 11.71 -14.56 9.29
C GLN A 99 12.54 -13.45 9.94
N ALA A 100 12.92 -12.43 9.17
CA ALA A 100 13.70 -11.31 9.64
C ALA A 100 12.87 -10.03 9.83
N GLU A 101 11.97 -9.71 8.89
CA GLU A 101 11.24 -8.44 8.90
C GLU A 101 9.78 -8.61 8.48
N PHE A 102 8.89 -8.50 9.46
CA PHE A 102 7.44 -8.60 9.22
C PHE A 102 6.79 -7.23 8.98
N GLY A 103 7.33 -6.15 9.55
CA GLY A 103 6.77 -4.81 9.42
C GLY A 103 6.71 -4.34 7.97
N LEU A 104 7.83 -4.43 7.24
CA LEU A 104 7.90 -4.05 5.83
C LEU A 104 7.10 -4.99 4.91
N MET A 105 6.86 -6.24 5.32
CA MET A 105 6.03 -7.14 4.51
C MET A 105 4.59 -6.63 4.35
N CYS A 106 4.07 -5.87 5.30
CA CYS A 106 2.75 -5.25 5.17
C CYS A 106 2.70 -4.24 3.99
N PRO A 107 3.56 -3.21 3.89
CA PRO A 107 3.69 -2.34 2.71
C PRO A 107 3.84 -3.10 1.39
N ILE A 108 4.66 -4.14 1.37
CA ILE A 108 4.83 -5.00 0.19
C ILE A 108 3.51 -5.64 -0.22
N SER A 109 2.82 -6.26 0.72
CA SER A 109 1.58 -7.01 0.47
C SER A 109 0.43 -6.09 0.06
N VAL A 110 0.28 -4.93 0.70
CA VAL A 110 -0.78 -3.99 0.33
C VAL A 110 -0.48 -3.29 -1.00
N THR A 111 0.79 -3.11 -1.39
CA THR A 111 1.15 -2.63 -2.73
C THR A 111 0.79 -3.66 -3.80
N ASP A 112 1.20 -4.92 -3.61
CA ASP A 112 0.88 -6.04 -4.50
C ASP A 112 -0.64 -6.21 -4.69
N THR A 113 -1.39 -6.23 -3.60
CA THR A 113 -2.86 -6.38 -3.68
C THR A 113 -3.55 -5.14 -4.24
N SER A 114 -3.01 -3.94 -4.03
CA SER A 114 -3.51 -2.72 -4.67
C SER A 114 -3.33 -2.76 -6.19
N ILE A 115 -2.19 -3.25 -6.68
CA ILE A 115 -1.97 -3.48 -8.13
C ILE A 115 -3.00 -4.45 -8.68
N HIS A 116 -3.28 -5.55 -7.97
CA HIS A 116 -4.30 -6.52 -8.38
C HIS A 116 -5.69 -5.89 -8.49
N LEU A 117 -6.10 -5.13 -7.47
CA LEU A 117 -7.41 -4.47 -7.43
C LEU A 117 -7.55 -3.41 -8.53
N ILE A 118 -6.51 -2.61 -8.77
CA ILE A 118 -6.49 -1.62 -9.85
C ILE A 118 -6.61 -2.30 -11.21
N ARG A 119 -5.88 -3.38 -11.47
CA ARG A 119 -6.01 -4.16 -12.71
C ARG A 119 -7.40 -4.67 -12.94
N LYS A 120 -8.04 -5.16 -11.88
CA LYS A 120 -9.33 -5.84 -11.98
C LYS A 120 -10.50 -4.86 -12.10
N PHE A 121 -10.45 -3.73 -11.41
CA PHE A 121 -11.63 -2.91 -11.19
C PHE A 121 -11.51 -1.46 -11.69
N ALA A 122 -10.29 -0.93 -11.89
CA ALA A 122 -10.13 0.45 -12.32
C ALA A 122 -10.50 0.66 -13.79
N SER A 123 -10.86 1.90 -14.14
CA SER A 123 -11.04 2.30 -15.55
C SER A 123 -9.72 2.17 -16.33
N PRO A 124 -9.78 2.05 -17.67
CA PRO A 124 -8.57 2.02 -18.50
C PRO A 124 -7.63 3.19 -18.19
N GLU A 125 -8.16 4.40 -18.13
CA GLU A 125 -7.38 5.63 -17.90
C GLU A 125 -6.66 5.60 -16.54
N LEU A 126 -7.34 5.09 -15.51
CA LEU A 126 -6.76 4.99 -14.16
C LEU A 126 -5.70 3.88 -14.10
N ARG A 127 -5.91 2.76 -14.78
CA ARG A 127 -4.93 1.68 -14.93
C ARG A 127 -3.66 2.17 -15.61
N ASP A 128 -3.82 2.85 -16.75
CA ASP A 128 -2.71 3.37 -17.55
C ASP A 128 -1.92 4.44 -16.80
N TYR A 129 -2.55 5.18 -15.91
CA TYR A 129 -1.90 6.17 -15.07
C TYR A 129 -1.14 5.58 -13.89
N LEU A 130 -1.71 4.58 -13.19
CA LEU A 130 -1.18 4.06 -11.92
C LEU A 130 -0.24 2.88 -12.10
N LEU A 131 -0.60 1.90 -12.94
CA LEU A 131 0.12 0.62 -13.01
C LEU A 131 1.58 0.75 -13.45
N PRO A 132 1.95 1.60 -14.44
CA PRO A 132 3.36 1.75 -14.81
C PRO A 132 4.22 2.23 -13.64
N LYS A 133 3.71 3.13 -12.81
CA LYS A 133 4.40 3.64 -11.63
C LYS A 133 4.47 2.59 -10.51
N MET A 134 3.36 1.92 -10.24
CA MET A 134 3.29 0.92 -9.17
C MET A 134 4.07 -0.36 -9.48
N LEU A 135 4.30 -0.66 -10.76
CA LEU A 135 5.08 -1.81 -11.21
C LEU A 135 6.56 -1.46 -11.48
N SER A 136 6.97 -0.22 -11.28
CA SER A 136 8.37 0.16 -11.46
C SER A 136 9.28 -0.67 -10.54
N GLY A 137 10.46 -1.04 -11.04
CA GLY A 137 11.54 -1.62 -10.24
C GLY A 137 12.52 -0.56 -9.73
N ASP A 138 12.35 0.69 -10.16
CA ASP A 138 13.14 1.82 -9.71
C ASP A 138 12.46 2.52 -8.53
N LEU A 139 13.08 2.44 -7.36
CA LEU A 139 12.55 3.01 -6.12
C LEU A 139 12.36 4.54 -6.16
N ALA A 140 13.12 5.25 -7.01
CA ALA A 140 13.00 6.69 -7.13
C ALA A 140 11.70 7.12 -7.83
N THR A 141 11.16 6.26 -8.69
CA THR A 141 9.97 6.52 -9.49
C THR A 141 8.77 5.64 -9.14
N MET A 142 9.01 4.61 -8.34
CA MET A 142 7.99 3.67 -7.92
C MET A 142 6.94 4.32 -7.03
N TRP A 143 5.67 4.00 -7.29
CA TRP A 143 4.56 4.33 -6.42
C TRP A 143 4.13 3.12 -5.59
N LYS A 144 4.10 3.29 -4.29
CA LYS A 144 3.67 2.28 -3.34
C LYS A 144 2.17 2.40 -3.07
N GLY A 145 1.51 1.26 -2.90
CA GLY A 145 0.08 1.20 -2.60
C GLY A 145 -0.19 0.93 -1.13
N THR A 146 -1.39 1.28 -0.69
CA THR A 146 -1.94 0.91 0.62
C THR A 146 -3.45 0.71 0.56
N GLN A 147 -4.02 0.21 1.65
CA GLN A 147 -5.46 -0.01 1.78
C GLN A 147 -5.95 0.51 3.13
N PHE A 148 -6.91 1.45 3.12
CA PHE A 148 -7.51 2.04 4.31
C PHE A 148 -8.97 1.59 4.44
N MET A 149 -9.19 0.52 5.20
CA MET A 149 -10.52 -0.09 5.35
C MET A 149 -11.15 0.24 6.70
N THR A 150 -10.39 0.07 7.78
CA THR A 150 -10.86 0.20 9.16
C THR A 150 -11.15 1.64 9.56
N GLU A 151 -12.24 1.82 10.28
CA GLU A 151 -12.64 3.06 10.96
C GLU A 151 -12.87 2.80 12.46
N ARG A 152 -13.06 3.83 13.26
CA ARG A 152 -13.44 3.66 14.68
C ARG A 152 -14.78 2.97 14.81
N ALA A 153 -15.73 3.31 13.94
CA ALA A 153 -17.07 2.73 13.91
C ALA A 153 -17.09 1.29 13.38
N GLY A 154 -16.12 0.89 12.54
CA GLY A 154 -16.14 -0.40 11.88
C GLY A 154 -14.75 -0.93 11.50
N GLY A 155 -14.41 -2.10 12.02
CA GLY A 155 -13.24 -2.88 11.63
C GLY A 155 -13.68 -4.22 11.05
N SER A 156 -14.12 -5.15 11.92
CA SER A 156 -14.68 -6.43 11.47
C SER A 156 -16.02 -6.27 10.75
N ASP A 157 -16.85 -5.33 11.18
CA ASP A 157 -18.04 -4.92 10.42
C ASP A 157 -17.71 -3.74 9.50
N VAL A 158 -17.20 -4.05 8.33
CA VAL A 158 -16.89 -3.05 7.29
C VAL A 158 -18.15 -2.30 6.81
N GLY A 159 -19.34 -2.93 6.96
CA GLY A 159 -20.63 -2.30 6.63
C GLY A 159 -20.98 -1.08 7.47
N ALA A 160 -20.36 -0.96 8.66
CA ALA A 160 -20.58 0.14 9.60
C ALA A 160 -19.71 1.39 9.34
N ILE A 161 -18.89 1.42 8.29
CA ILE A 161 -18.04 2.58 8.02
C ILE A 161 -18.85 3.85 7.76
N GLU A 162 -18.31 4.97 8.23
CA GLU A 162 -18.93 6.30 8.18
C GLU A 162 -18.33 7.21 7.11
N THR A 163 -17.20 6.86 6.51
CA THR A 163 -16.61 7.63 5.40
C THR A 163 -17.58 7.75 4.26
N VAL A 164 -17.88 9.00 3.86
CA VAL A 164 -18.83 9.34 2.80
C VAL A 164 -18.08 9.77 1.54
N ALA A 165 -18.61 9.35 0.38
CA ALA A 165 -18.17 9.80 -0.92
C ALA A 165 -19.27 10.66 -1.56
N ARG A 166 -18.98 11.93 -1.89
CA ARG A 166 -19.86 12.87 -2.58
C ARG A 166 -19.32 13.18 -3.97
N LYS A 167 -20.22 13.33 -4.93
CA LYS A 167 -19.86 13.77 -6.27
C LYS A 167 -20.06 15.29 -6.37
N VAL A 168 -18.95 16.02 -6.60
CA VAL A 168 -18.94 17.49 -6.73
C VAL A 168 -18.24 17.83 -8.04
N ASP A 169 -18.88 18.57 -8.92
CA ASP A 169 -18.35 18.97 -10.24
C ASP A 169 -17.80 17.77 -11.06
N GLY A 170 -18.54 16.67 -11.04
CA GLY A 170 -18.16 15.44 -11.73
C GLY A 170 -17.10 14.57 -11.01
N ASN A 171 -16.50 15.06 -9.96
CA ASN A 171 -15.41 14.42 -9.21
C ASN A 171 -15.89 13.90 -7.85
N TRP A 172 -15.34 12.77 -7.41
CA TRP A 172 -15.59 12.25 -6.08
C TRP A 172 -14.77 12.99 -5.02
N ARG A 173 -15.41 13.30 -3.90
CA ARG A 173 -14.75 13.82 -2.69
C ARG A 173 -15.06 12.89 -1.54
N LEU A 174 -14.04 12.57 -0.74
CA LEU A 174 -14.16 11.72 0.42
C LEU A 174 -14.06 12.54 1.70
N SER A 175 -14.91 12.21 2.68
CA SER A 175 -14.93 12.84 3.99
C SER A 175 -15.14 11.78 5.06
N GLY A 176 -14.32 11.79 6.10
CA GLY A 176 -14.35 10.83 7.20
C GLY A 176 -12.97 10.57 7.76
N ASP A 177 -12.84 9.58 8.63
CA ASP A 177 -11.56 9.19 9.20
C ASP A 177 -11.28 7.69 9.00
N LYS A 178 -10.01 7.34 8.89
CA LYS A 178 -9.54 5.96 8.85
C LYS A 178 -8.63 5.71 10.03
N TRP A 179 -8.84 4.55 10.68
CA TRP A 179 -8.32 4.33 12.02
C TRP A 179 -6.97 3.62 12.09
N PHE A 180 -6.76 2.61 11.29
CA PHE A 180 -5.54 1.78 11.29
C PHE A 180 -4.98 1.68 9.89
N CYS A 181 -4.29 2.73 9.45
CA CYS A 181 -3.80 2.90 8.09
C CYS A 181 -2.33 2.51 8.01
N SER A 182 -2.05 1.27 7.66
CA SER A 182 -0.70 0.79 7.42
C SER A 182 -0.11 1.45 6.19
N HIS A 183 1.21 1.78 6.22
CA HIS A 183 1.89 2.50 5.15
C HIS A 183 1.19 3.83 4.83
N ALA A 184 1.00 4.64 5.88
CA ALA A 184 0.17 5.83 5.86
C ALA A 184 0.59 6.90 4.84
N ASP A 185 1.85 6.89 4.42
CA ASP A 185 2.45 7.78 3.44
C ASP A 185 2.59 7.20 2.02
N ALA A 186 1.95 6.06 1.74
CA ALA A 186 1.96 5.45 0.42
C ALA A 186 1.44 6.40 -0.66
N ASP A 187 1.90 6.22 -1.90
CA ASP A 187 1.56 7.09 -3.04
C ASP A 187 0.12 6.94 -3.50
N VAL A 188 -0.47 5.73 -3.32
CA VAL A 188 -1.87 5.44 -3.68
C VAL A 188 -2.55 4.68 -2.56
N ALA A 189 -3.62 5.24 -2.00
CA ALA A 189 -4.48 4.55 -1.06
C ALA A 189 -5.73 4.02 -1.76
N LEU A 190 -6.02 2.73 -1.60
CA LEU A 190 -7.33 2.16 -1.90
C LEU A 190 -8.16 2.16 -0.64
N LEU A 191 -9.37 2.72 -0.70
CA LEU A 191 -10.21 2.83 0.48
C LEU A 191 -11.69 2.65 0.17
N LEU A 192 -12.43 2.17 1.15
CA LEU A 192 -13.88 2.07 1.08
C LEU A 192 -14.52 3.34 1.61
N ALA A 193 -15.55 3.79 0.89
CA ALA A 193 -16.44 4.85 1.33
C ALA A 193 -17.86 4.55 0.86
N ARG A 194 -18.85 5.17 1.50
CA ARG A 194 -20.24 5.09 1.10
C ARG A 194 -20.59 6.26 0.21
N PRO A 195 -20.94 6.05 -1.08
CA PRO A 195 -21.53 7.09 -1.90
C PRO A 195 -22.79 7.67 -1.24
N GLU A 196 -22.95 8.99 -1.29
CA GLU A 196 -24.12 9.66 -0.75
C GLU A 196 -25.42 9.08 -1.38
N GLY A 197 -26.41 8.75 -0.55
CA GLY A 197 -27.64 8.09 -0.96
C GLY A 197 -27.55 6.57 -1.17
N ALA A 198 -26.37 5.96 -1.01
CA ALA A 198 -26.22 4.51 -1.10
C ALA A 198 -26.78 3.80 0.15
N PRO A 199 -27.27 2.55 0.03
CA PRO A 199 -27.85 1.82 1.15
C PRO A 199 -26.83 1.55 2.26
N ALA A 200 -27.32 1.29 3.47
CA ALA A 200 -26.51 0.83 4.60
C ALA A 200 -25.88 -0.55 4.33
N GLY A 201 -24.89 -0.91 5.15
CA GLY A 201 -24.18 -2.19 5.05
C GLY A 201 -23.18 -2.24 3.88
N THR A 202 -22.64 -3.43 3.63
CA THR A 202 -21.56 -3.63 2.64
C THR A 202 -22.00 -3.40 1.19
N LYS A 203 -23.28 -3.61 0.87
CA LYS A 203 -23.82 -3.41 -0.48
C LYS A 203 -23.78 -1.95 -0.94
N GLY A 204 -23.74 -1.00 0.01
CA GLY A 204 -23.68 0.44 -0.30
C GLY A 204 -22.24 0.98 -0.37
N LEU A 205 -21.23 0.14 -0.26
CA LEU A 205 -19.84 0.59 -0.29
C LEU A 205 -19.26 0.59 -1.71
N ALA A 206 -18.37 1.54 -1.95
CA ALA A 206 -17.56 1.59 -3.16
C ALA A 206 -16.08 1.69 -2.81
N LEU A 207 -15.23 1.13 -3.68
CA LEU A 207 -13.79 1.22 -3.56
C LEU A 207 -13.28 2.43 -4.35
N PHE A 208 -12.44 3.23 -3.74
CA PHE A 208 -11.83 4.42 -4.33
C PHE A 208 -10.31 4.30 -4.34
N ALA A 209 -9.69 4.80 -5.40
CA ALA A 209 -8.23 4.99 -5.48
C ALA A 209 -7.92 6.47 -5.26
N MET A 210 -7.20 6.76 -4.20
CA MET A 210 -6.81 8.10 -3.79
C MET A 210 -5.29 8.24 -3.89
N PRO A 211 -4.75 8.95 -4.91
CA PRO A 211 -3.33 9.25 -4.96
C PRO A 211 -2.98 10.28 -3.89
N ARG A 212 -1.81 10.15 -3.30
CA ARG A 212 -1.27 11.13 -2.33
C ARG A 212 -0.97 12.47 -2.98
N ARG A 213 -0.50 12.43 -4.22
CA ARG A 213 -0.27 13.63 -5.06
C ARG A 213 -1.12 13.57 -6.30
N LEU A 214 -1.64 14.71 -6.68
CA LEU A 214 -2.43 14.89 -7.89
C LEU A 214 -1.52 14.98 -9.12
N LYS A 215 -2.11 14.99 -10.31
CA LYS A 215 -1.35 15.08 -11.58
C LYS A 215 -0.54 16.37 -11.73
N ASP A 216 -0.99 17.45 -11.09
CA ASP A 216 -0.30 18.74 -11.04
C ASP A 216 0.82 18.82 -9.97
N GLY A 217 1.07 17.71 -9.26
CA GLY A 217 2.06 17.61 -8.19
C GLY A 217 1.58 18.10 -6.82
N SER A 218 0.42 18.74 -6.73
CA SER A 218 -0.15 19.17 -5.46
C SER A 218 -0.52 17.99 -4.56
N ARG A 219 -0.54 18.21 -3.24
CA ARG A 219 -0.97 17.20 -2.28
C ARG A 219 -2.48 17.02 -2.34
N ASN A 220 -2.92 15.77 -2.28
CA ASN A 220 -4.32 15.48 -2.07
C ASN A 220 -4.74 15.78 -0.62
N ALA A 221 -6.03 16.07 -0.41
CA ALA A 221 -6.55 16.53 0.87
C ALA A 221 -6.84 15.38 1.84
N TYR A 222 -5.79 14.76 2.35
CA TYR A 222 -5.86 13.95 3.56
C TYR A 222 -4.70 14.24 4.49
N ARG A 223 -4.88 14.02 5.77
CA ARG A 223 -3.88 14.29 6.79
C ARG A 223 -3.59 13.04 7.61
N ILE A 224 -2.32 12.84 7.92
CA ILE A 224 -1.90 11.87 8.93
C ILE A 224 -2.00 12.57 10.29
N VAL A 225 -3.00 12.19 11.08
CA VAL A 225 -3.26 12.82 12.38
C VAL A 225 -2.18 12.45 13.40
N ARG A 226 -1.83 11.16 13.44
CA ARG A 226 -0.74 10.62 14.26
C ARG A 226 -0.34 9.23 13.78
N LEU A 227 0.82 8.77 14.18
CA LEU A 227 1.21 7.36 14.06
C LEU A 227 0.80 6.57 15.31
N LYS A 228 0.52 5.29 15.10
CA LYS A 228 0.20 4.36 16.18
C LYS A 228 1.47 3.93 16.91
N ASP A 229 1.44 3.94 18.23
CA ASP A 229 2.39 3.23 19.07
C ASP A 229 2.00 1.73 19.09
N LYS A 230 2.94 0.85 18.73
CA LYS A 230 2.66 -0.57 18.50
C LYS A 230 3.66 -1.46 19.24
N LEU A 231 3.20 -2.63 19.69
CA LEU A 231 4.08 -3.65 20.28
C LEU A 231 4.95 -4.33 19.24
N GLY A 232 4.41 -4.62 18.05
CA GLY A 232 5.10 -5.25 16.93
C GLY A 232 5.01 -4.43 15.66
N THR A 233 5.76 -4.80 14.61
CA THR A 233 5.84 -4.08 13.32
C THR A 233 6.17 -2.59 13.48
N ARG A 234 7.03 -2.27 14.44
CA ARG A 234 7.33 -0.88 14.83
C ARG A 234 8.09 -0.14 13.74
N SER A 235 8.82 -0.85 12.91
CA SER A 235 9.55 -0.32 11.75
C SER A 235 8.64 0.33 10.70
N MET A 236 7.36 -0.09 10.61
CA MET A 236 6.41 0.38 9.61
C MET A 236 5.42 1.39 10.21
N ALA A 237 5.17 2.49 9.47
CA ALA A 237 4.20 3.51 9.89
C ALA A 237 2.76 3.03 9.73
N SER A 238 1.99 3.05 10.83
CA SER A 238 0.54 2.90 10.81
C SER A 238 -0.08 4.17 11.37
N GLY A 239 -0.91 4.85 10.59
CA GLY A 239 -1.48 6.15 10.93
C GLY A 239 -2.97 6.13 11.19
N GLU A 240 -3.45 7.22 11.79
CA GLU A 240 -4.84 7.66 11.74
C GLU A 240 -4.94 8.73 10.66
N ILE A 241 -5.90 8.57 9.75
CA ILE A 241 -6.05 9.44 8.58
C ILE A 241 -7.35 10.19 8.67
N LEU A 242 -7.29 11.51 8.52
CA LEU A 242 -8.45 12.37 8.32
C LEU A 242 -8.57 12.69 6.83
N LEU A 243 -9.73 12.41 6.26
CA LEU A 243 -10.09 12.73 4.88
C LEU A 243 -10.88 14.04 4.89
N GLU A 244 -10.32 15.07 4.24
CA GLU A 244 -10.97 16.36 4.07
C GLU A 244 -11.40 16.53 2.61
N ALA A 245 -12.68 16.78 2.37
CA ALA A 245 -13.33 16.74 1.06
C ALA A 245 -12.86 17.79 0.06
N ARG A 246 -11.68 17.69 -0.54
CA ARG A 246 -11.19 18.76 -1.42
C ARG A 246 -10.79 18.40 -2.86
N TRP A 247 -10.74 17.12 -3.33
CA TRP A 247 -10.16 16.89 -4.67
C TRP A 247 -10.74 15.67 -5.43
N PRO A 248 -10.62 15.65 -6.79
CA PRO A 248 -11.18 14.58 -7.60
C PRO A 248 -10.51 13.23 -7.30
N ILE A 249 -11.33 12.26 -6.98
CA ILE A 249 -10.95 10.88 -6.73
C ILE A 249 -11.65 10.01 -7.76
N SER A 250 -10.89 9.14 -8.39
CA SER A 250 -11.48 8.18 -9.33
C SER A 250 -12.06 6.99 -8.57
N SER A 251 -13.34 6.68 -8.80
CA SER A 251 -13.94 5.45 -8.28
C SER A 251 -13.39 4.23 -9.02
N VAL A 252 -13.00 3.23 -8.27
CA VAL A 252 -12.89 1.87 -8.76
C VAL A 252 -14.31 1.31 -8.73
N ARG A 253 -14.89 0.94 -9.88
CA ARG A 253 -16.32 0.57 -9.95
C ARG A 253 -16.66 -0.49 -8.90
N PRO A 254 -17.79 -0.34 -8.16
CA PRO A 254 -18.31 -1.42 -7.36
C PRO A 254 -18.63 -2.59 -8.30
N THR A 255 -18.25 -3.79 -7.89
CA THR A 255 -18.76 -5.01 -8.54
C THR A 255 -20.28 -4.96 -8.44
N ARG A 256 -20.97 -4.89 -9.57
CA ARG A 256 -22.38 -5.31 -9.61
C ARG A 256 -22.37 -6.76 -9.11
N ALA A 257 -22.94 -6.99 -7.94
CA ALA A 257 -23.35 -8.33 -7.57
C ALA A 257 -24.21 -8.82 -8.75
N SER A 258 -23.71 -9.81 -9.48
CA SER A 258 -24.49 -10.50 -10.50
C SER A 258 -25.70 -11.06 -9.79
N ASN A 259 -26.88 -10.54 -10.12
CA ASN A 259 -28.13 -11.25 -9.92
C ASN A 259 -28.00 -12.56 -10.71
N ARG A 260 -27.75 -13.65 -10.05
CA ARG A 260 -28.15 -15.01 -10.40
C ARG A 260 -28.54 -15.73 -9.13
#